data_40b110f6756334a40d63e97394bec8f9
#
_entry.id   40b110f6756334a40d63e97394bec8f9
#
_cell.length_a   1.000
_cell.length_b   1.000
_cell.length_c   1.000
_cell.angle_alpha   90.00
_cell.angle_beta   90.00
_cell.angle_gamma   90.00
#
_symmetry.space_group_name_H-M   'P 1'
#
loop_
_entity.id
_entity.type
_entity.pdbx_description
1 polymer ?
#
loop_
_entity_poly.entity_id
_entity_poly.type
_entity_poly.pdbx_seq_one_letter_code
_entity_poly.pdbx_strand_id
1 'polypeptide(L)'
;MLVNLHVKNFAIIDEIDVDFSSGLNILTGETGAGKSILIGSIGIALGARVSQEIIGKHGDSAMVEIVFQIEDEETKGKLSGLGVDPDEGQIVISRRITGSRSVNRINGENVSVSVIRQVAALCIDIHGQHENQSLLQKDKHLAIVDEFATKQCVTLKQEIAALYREYTALKKQWQDEDVSDEERARELSFLEYEKREIEQASLHAGEIEEVEEAYRRASGAETIVESLSLVHRLTSDTAAGAVSHALQSMQRITGFGDEIRNLQEELLQIEGLLDDFNHETADYMQDFSFDANEFSELEKRLDTIHNLQAKYGSTYEEILSHLEEVEDKLQKLADFEQYKEKLLAKIKEYESDLTKKCEQLSKERKEAIRKETASILQEKIKAALSDLNFAYVDFEIAWSRKDTFGADGWDEAEFLIATNPGEPKKSLGKIASGGELSRIMLAIKSVFAEKDHIETLIFDEIDAGISGRTAQKVSEKLKLLSKSHQILCITHLAQIAAMADTHFLIEKMVDENHSETVIRPLDKSQSEQELARILGGVEITESVLENAREMKALANQKSSDSFQN
;
A
#
# COMPACT_ATOMS: atom_id res chain seq x y z
N MET A 1 -1.91 22.94 14.85
CA MET A 1 -2.37 24.16 14.12
C MET A 1 -1.38 24.53 13.02
N LEU A 2 -1.81 25.25 11.96
CA LEU A 2 -0.94 25.77 10.90
C LEU A 2 -0.15 26.97 11.41
N VAL A 3 1.18 26.88 11.40
CA VAL A 3 2.06 27.95 11.92
C VAL A 3 2.60 28.81 10.80
N ASN A 4 3.09 28.18 9.73
CA ASN A 4 3.74 28.92 8.64
C ASN A 4 3.33 28.37 7.27
N LEU A 5 3.26 29.24 6.29
CA LEU A 5 3.10 28.93 4.87
C LEU A 5 4.17 29.66 4.07
N HIS A 6 5.03 28.90 3.41
CA HIS A 6 6.02 29.41 2.47
C HIS A 6 5.71 28.95 1.05
N VAL A 7 5.58 29.89 0.13
CA VAL A 7 5.26 29.63 -1.28
C VAL A 7 6.27 30.36 -2.15
N LYS A 8 6.84 29.64 -3.12
CA LYS A 8 7.84 30.21 -4.04
C LYS A 8 7.55 29.84 -5.48
N ASN A 9 7.57 30.84 -6.37
CA ASN A 9 7.36 30.73 -7.82
C ASN A 9 6.08 29.97 -8.19
N PHE A 10 4.97 30.35 -7.58
CA PHE A 10 3.68 29.68 -7.73
C PHE A 10 2.64 30.60 -8.38
N ALA A 11 2.24 30.31 -9.61
CA ALA A 11 1.33 31.11 -10.41
C ALA A 11 1.80 32.59 -10.52
N ILE A 12 1.13 33.52 -9.83
CA ILE A 12 1.49 34.95 -9.77
C ILE A 12 2.21 35.33 -8.48
N ILE A 13 2.54 34.34 -7.65
CA ILE A 13 3.28 34.53 -6.40
C ILE A 13 4.77 34.24 -6.66
N ASP A 14 5.60 35.22 -6.46
CA ASP A 14 7.06 35.04 -6.55
C ASP A 14 7.60 34.38 -5.29
N GLU A 15 7.39 34.98 -4.14
CA GLU A 15 7.73 34.42 -2.84
C GLU A 15 6.83 35.02 -1.77
N ILE A 16 6.21 34.18 -0.96
CA ILE A 16 5.40 34.56 0.19
C ILE A 16 5.83 33.70 1.37
N ASP A 17 6.00 34.36 2.51
CA ASP A 17 6.25 33.72 3.80
C ASP A 17 5.33 34.34 4.84
N VAL A 18 4.39 33.53 5.39
CA VAL A 18 3.31 34.02 6.27
C VAL A 18 3.22 33.16 7.51
N ASP A 19 3.35 33.81 8.67
CA ASP A 19 3.09 33.20 9.97
C ASP A 19 1.65 33.44 10.39
N PHE A 20 0.95 32.35 10.73
CA PHE A 20 -0.44 32.39 11.23
C PHE A 20 -0.48 32.24 12.75
N SER A 21 -1.42 32.96 13.37
CA SER A 21 -1.64 32.90 14.82
C SER A 21 -2.76 31.90 15.16
N SER A 22 -2.87 31.54 16.42
CA SER A 22 -4.09 30.91 16.95
C SER A 22 -5.29 31.86 16.84
N GLY A 23 -6.51 31.31 16.93
CA GLY A 23 -7.75 32.10 16.85
C GLY A 23 -8.17 32.40 15.41
N LEU A 24 -8.78 33.55 15.20
CA LEU A 24 -9.41 33.95 13.93
C LEU A 24 -8.47 34.80 13.07
N ASN A 25 -7.88 34.18 12.04
CA ASN A 25 -7.06 34.83 11.03
C ASN A 25 -7.93 35.20 9.82
N ILE A 26 -8.07 36.47 9.55
CA ILE A 26 -8.86 36.96 8.42
C ILE A 26 -7.95 37.56 7.36
N LEU A 27 -8.21 37.16 6.12
CA LEU A 27 -7.49 37.64 4.95
C LEU A 27 -8.44 38.48 4.09
N THR A 28 -8.13 39.75 3.92
CA THR A 28 -8.84 40.68 3.01
C THR A 28 -7.95 41.06 1.83
N GLY A 29 -8.50 41.71 0.84
CA GLY A 29 -7.79 42.17 -0.35
C GLY A 29 -8.70 42.28 -1.55
N GLU A 30 -8.21 42.81 -2.68
CA GLU A 30 -8.98 42.95 -3.90
C GLU A 30 -9.26 41.63 -4.58
N THR A 31 -10.37 41.54 -5.34
CA THR A 31 -10.70 40.40 -6.20
C THR A 31 -9.62 40.25 -7.28
N GLY A 32 -9.01 39.08 -7.37
CA GLY A 32 -7.88 38.82 -8.29
C GLY A 32 -6.49 39.07 -7.71
N ALA A 33 -6.37 39.55 -6.46
CA ALA A 33 -5.08 39.79 -5.80
C ALA A 33 -4.36 38.52 -5.30
N GLY A 34 -4.89 37.32 -5.58
CA GLY A 34 -4.22 36.07 -5.22
C GLY A 34 -4.89 35.27 -4.10
N LYS A 35 -6.07 35.67 -3.60
CA LYS A 35 -6.79 34.96 -2.53
C LYS A 35 -7.02 33.47 -2.85
N SER A 36 -7.59 33.17 -4.00
CA SER A 36 -7.80 31.78 -4.46
C SER A 36 -6.49 31.04 -4.74
N ILE A 37 -5.42 31.78 -5.09
CA ILE A 37 -4.10 31.17 -5.35
C ILE A 37 -3.46 30.76 -4.03
N LEU A 38 -3.66 31.52 -2.96
CA LEU A 38 -3.19 31.15 -1.62
C LEU A 38 -3.82 29.83 -1.15
N ILE A 39 -5.16 29.73 -1.22
CA ILE A 39 -5.85 28.47 -0.87
C ILE A 39 -5.43 27.34 -1.81
N GLY A 40 -5.32 27.62 -3.11
CA GLY A 40 -4.80 26.64 -4.07
C GLY A 40 -3.39 26.16 -3.72
N SER A 41 -2.50 27.05 -3.24
CA SER A 41 -1.16 26.65 -2.81
C SER A 41 -1.19 25.74 -1.58
N ILE A 42 -2.04 26.04 -0.58
CA ILE A 42 -2.28 25.17 0.58
C ILE A 42 -2.82 23.82 0.10
N GLY A 43 -3.85 23.81 -0.74
CA GLY A 43 -4.42 22.57 -1.31
C GLY A 43 -3.38 21.72 -2.05
N ILE A 44 -2.49 22.36 -2.81
CA ILE A 44 -1.38 21.67 -3.48
C ILE A 44 -0.44 21.04 -2.42
N ALA A 45 -0.03 21.77 -1.40
CA ALA A 45 0.81 21.23 -0.33
C ALA A 45 0.17 20.01 0.34
N LEU A 46 -1.16 20.03 0.52
CA LEU A 46 -1.96 18.95 1.12
C LEU A 46 -2.29 17.78 0.16
N GLY A 47 -1.72 17.77 -1.04
CA GLY A 47 -1.85 16.62 -1.93
C GLY A 47 -2.85 16.77 -3.08
N ALA A 48 -3.32 17.99 -3.40
CA ALA A 48 -4.14 18.23 -4.58
C ALA A 48 -3.36 17.94 -5.88
N ARG A 49 -4.10 17.74 -6.98
CA ARG A 49 -3.51 17.48 -8.30
C ARG A 49 -2.75 18.71 -8.79
N VAL A 50 -1.62 18.45 -9.42
CA VAL A 50 -0.71 19.49 -9.95
C VAL A 50 -0.95 19.62 -11.45
N SER A 51 -1.05 20.88 -11.97
CA SER A 51 -0.97 21.20 -13.40
C SER A 51 0.31 21.98 -13.70
N GLN A 52 0.76 21.97 -14.96
CA GLN A 52 1.95 22.74 -15.37
C GLN A 52 1.75 24.25 -15.28
N GLU A 53 0.52 24.71 -15.35
CA GLU A 53 0.14 26.13 -15.30
C GLU A 53 0.40 26.78 -13.94
N ILE A 54 0.72 25.98 -12.92
CA ILE A 54 0.98 26.44 -11.54
C ILE A 54 2.39 27.02 -11.39
N ILE A 55 3.34 26.66 -12.26
CA ILE A 55 4.72 27.14 -12.17
C ILE A 55 4.76 28.59 -12.63
N GLY A 56 5.25 29.48 -11.75
CA GLY A 56 5.43 30.89 -12.06
C GLY A 56 6.50 31.15 -13.10
N LYS A 57 6.67 32.41 -13.48
CA LYS A 57 7.58 32.82 -14.57
C LYS A 57 9.06 32.88 -14.20
N HIS A 58 9.38 32.78 -12.90
CA HIS A 58 10.72 33.05 -12.35
C HIS A 58 11.56 31.78 -12.13
N GLY A 59 11.24 30.66 -12.76
CA GLY A 59 12.03 29.43 -12.69
C GLY A 59 11.29 28.20 -13.20
N ASP A 60 12.00 27.07 -13.24
CA ASP A 60 11.49 25.80 -13.75
C ASP A 60 10.74 24.98 -12.70
N SER A 61 10.61 25.49 -11.47
CA SER A 61 9.94 24.80 -10.38
C SER A 61 9.17 25.75 -9.47
N ALA A 62 8.02 25.30 -8.98
CA ALA A 62 7.28 25.92 -7.89
C ALA A 62 7.51 25.14 -6.59
N MET A 63 7.49 25.81 -5.44
CA MET A 63 7.60 25.18 -4.13
C MET A 63 6.51 25.70 -3.21
N VAL A 64 5.88 24.79 -2.49
CA VAL A 64 4.98 25.12 -1.38
C VAL A 64 5.41 24.31 -0.16
N GLU A 65 5.56 24.98 0.95
CA GLU A 65 5.90 24.40 2.24
C GLU A 65 4.94 24.90 3.30
N ILE A 66 4.45 24.00 4.14
CA ILE A 66 3.58 24.32 5.26
C ILE A 66 4.08 23.66 6.53
N VAL A 67 3.98 24.38 7.63
CA VAL A 67 4.42 23.93 8.94
C VAL A 67 3.22 23.84 9.87
N PHE A 68 3.00 22.67 10.46
CA PHE A 68 1.98 22.44 11.50
C PHE A 68 2.64 22.23 12.85
N GLN A 69 2.11 22.87 13.89
CA GLN A 69 2.38 22.55 15.28
C GLN A 69 1.32 21.58 15.78
N ILE A 70 1.73 20.42 16.30
CA ILE A 70 0.87 19.35 16.80
C ILE A 70 1.05 19.24 18.31
N GLU A 71 0.01 19.57 19.07
CA GLU A 71 0.03 19.51 20.54
C GLU A 71 -0.73 18.27 21.06
N ASP A 72 -1.79 17.86 20.35
CA ASP A 72 -2.65 16.75 20.74
C ASP A 72 -1.95 15.38 20.64
N GLU A 73 -1.90 14.66 21.77
CA GLU A 73 -1.24 13.35 21.85
C GLU A 73 -1.96 12.25 21.02
N GLU A 74 -3.27 12.35 20.84
CA GLU A 74 -4.01 11.40 20.02
C GLU A 74 -3.64 11.57 18.54
N THR A 75 -3.55 12.81 18.09
CA THR A 75 -3.10 13.16 16.73
C THR A 75 -1.64 12.71 16.50
N LYS A 76 -0.74 12.91 17.47
CA LYS A 76 0.64 12.40 17.40
C LYS A 76 0.66 10.88 17.23
N GLY A 77 -0.13 10.14 18.01
CA GLY A 77 -0.23 8.69 17.90
C GLY A 77 -0.74 8.21 16.54
N LYS A 78 -1.73 8.92 15.95
CA LYS A 78 -2.23 8.62 14.60
C LYS A 78 -1.18 8.90 13.51
N LEU A 79 -0.38 9.97 13.68
CA LEU A 79 0.70 10.32 12.77
C LEU A 79 1.85 9.31 12.82
N SER A 80 2.27 8.89 14.02
CA SER A 80 3.27 7.82 14.18
C SER A 80 2.81 6.51 13.53
N GLY A 81 1.51 6.21 13.58
CA GLY A 81 0.91 5.07 12.87
C GLY A 81 1.01 5.15 11.33
N LEU A 82 1.22 6.34 10.78
CA LEU A 82 1.49 6.59 9.35
C LEU A 82 3.01 6.63 9.02
N GLY A 83 3.87 6.42 10.02
CA GLY A 83 5.32 6.54 9.89
C GLY A 83 5.81 7.99 9.86
N VAL A 84 5.05 8.94 10.42
CA VAL A 84 5.38 10.36 10.48
C VAL A 84 5.41 10.80 11.93
N ASP A 85 6.62 11.03 12.46
CA ASP A 85 6.80 11.54 13.81
C ASP A 85 7.05 13.06 13.78
N PRO A 86 6.30 13.84 14.58
CA PRO A 86 6.56 15.27 14.71
C PRO A 86 7.95 15.54 15.30
N ASP A 87 8.72 16.42 14.68
CA ASP A 87 10.01 16.90 15.20
C ASP A 87 9.78 18.13 16.09
N GLU A 88 10.14 18.05 17.37
CA GLU A 88 9.81 19.08 18.38
C GLU A 88 8.32 19.49 18.39
N GLY A 89 7.43 18.57 18.04
CA GLY A 89 5.99 18.83 17.90
C GLY A 89 5.59 19.47 16.57
N GLN A 90 6.50 19.61 15.61
CA GLN A 90 6.22 20.19 14.30
C GLN A 90 6.24 19.16 13.18
N ILE A 91 5.43 19.41 12.16
CA ILE A 91 5.44 18.68 10.89
C ILE A 91 5.60 19.68 9.77
N VAL A 92 6.62 19.48 8.95
CA VAL A 92 6.89 20.27 7.75
C VAL A 92 6.50 19.45 6.51
N ILE A 93 5.48 19.90 5.79
CA ILE A 93 5.07 19.30 4.51
C ILE A 93 5.58 20.21 3.39
N SER A 94 6.44 19.68 2.52
CA SER A 94 6.94 20.45 1.37
C SER A 94 6.69 19.71 0.06
N ARG A 95 6.25 20.46 -0.96
CA ARG A 95 6.08 19.97 -2.31
C ARG A 95 6.78 20.86 -3.31
N ARG A 96 7.75 20.28 -4.02
CA ARG A 96 8.41 20.93 -5.16
C ARG A 96 7.87 20.35 -6.46
N ILE A 97 7.40 21.23 -7.33
CA ILE A 97 6.77 20.90 -8.60
C ILE A 97 7.70 21.31 -9.73
N THR A 98 8.04 20.38 -10.63
CA THR A 98 8.89 20.62 -11.80
C THR A 98 8.22 19.98 -13.03
N GLY A 99 7.71 20.80 -13.92
CA GLY A 99 6.88 20.31 -15.02
C GLY A 99 5.62 19.57 -14.54
N SER A 100 5.46 18.31 -14.93
CA SER A 100 4.35 17.45 -14.50
C SER A 100 4.67 16.55 -13.28
N ARG A 101 5.88 16.69 -12.71
CA ARG A 101 6.36 15.87 -11.59
C ARG A 101 6.35 16.68 -10.30
N SER A 102 6.07 16.01 -9.19
CA SER A 102 6.23 16.61 -7.86
C SER A 102 7.11 15.74 -6.97
N VAL A 103 8.02 16.38 -6.27
CA VAL A 103 8.75 15.77 -5.14
C VAL A 103 8.02 16.18 -3.87
N ASN A 104 7.62 15.21 -3.08
CA ASN A 104 6.82 15.41 -1.89
C ASN A 104 7.63 14.96 -0.68
N ARG A 105 7.67 15.78 0.37
CA ARG A 105 8.43 15.49 1.58
C ARG A 105 7.62 15.83 2.82
N ILE A 106 7.84 15.03 3.86
CA ILE A 106 7.42 15.35 5.24
C ILE A 106 8.67 15.26 6.11
N ASN A 107 8.97 16.32 6.87
CA ASN A 107 10.18 16.44 7.70
C ASN A 107 11.47 16.10 6.92
N GLY A 108 11.52 16.50 5.63
CA GLY A 108 12.66 16.26 4.76
C GLY A 108 12.68 14.88 4.08
N GLU A 109 11.89 13.91 4.51
CA GLU A 109 11.80 12.57 3.94
C GLU A 109 10.82 12.49 2.75
N ASN A 110 11.19 11.75 1.71
CA ASN A 110 10.33 11.59 0.55
C ASN A 110 9.14 10.67 0.87
N VAL A 111 7.94 11.14 0.59
CA VAL A 111 6.69 10.40 0.85
C VAL A 111 5.78 10.36 -0.38
N SER A 112 4.83 9.42 -0.40
CA SER A 112 3.79 9.39 -1.42
C SER A 112 2.73 10.49 -1.18
N VAL A 113 2.04 10.91 -2.25
CA VAL A 113 0.90 11.85 -2.14
C VAL A 113 -0.22 11.29 -1.26
N SER A 114 -0.35 9.96 -1.20
CA SER A 114 -1.33 9.30 -0.33
C SER A 114 -1.04 9.56 1.15
N VAL A 115 0.23 9.46 1.56
CA VAL A 115 0.65 9.75 2.94
C VAL A 115 0.41 11.23 3.28
N ILE A 116 0.77 12.16 2.35
CA ILE A 116 0.47 13.59 2.56
C ILE A 116 -1.02 13.81 2.82
N ARG A 117 -1.91 13.21 2.02
CA ARG A 117 -3.36 13.36 2.20
C ARG A 117 -3.86 12.80 3.54
N GLN A 118 -3.29 11.68 3.98
CA GLN A 118 -3.64 11.10 5.29
C GLN A 118 -3.19 11.98 6.44
N VAL A 119 -1.97 12.52 6.38
CA VAL A 119 -1.45 13.47 7.37
C VAL A 119 -2.25 14.77 7.35
N ALA A 120 -2.51 15.34 6.16
CA ALA A 120 -3.31 16.55 6.00
C ALA A 120 -4.70 16.43 6.62
N ALA A 121 -5.37 15.29 6.42
CA ALA A 121 -6.71 15.03 6.98
C ALA A 121 -6.76 14.98 8.52
N LEU A 122 -5.60 14.85 9.18
CA LEU A 122 -5.49 14.93 10.64
C LEU A 122 -5.20 16.35 11.15
N CYS A 123 -4.67 17.23 10.29
CA CYS A 123 -4.17 18.54 10.71
C CYS A 123 -5.07 19.71 10.30
N ILE A 124 -5.76 19.59 9.16
CA ILE A 124 -6.47 20.73 8.55
C ILE A 124 -7.71 20.29 7.76
N ASP A 125 -8.75 21.10 7.80
CA ASP A 125 -9.96 20.93 6.97
C ASP A 125 -10.24 22.23 6.20
N ILE A 126 -10.47 22.11 4.87
CA ILE A 126 -10.69 23.26 3.99
C ILE A 126 -12.13 23.23 3.47
N HIS A 127 -12.86 24.32 3.67
CA HIS A 127 -14.26 24.48 3.29
C HIS A 127 -14.39 25.49 2.14
N GLY A 128 -14.46 25.00 0.89
CA GLY A 128 -14.57 25.80 -0.35
C GLY A 128 -15.14 24.98 -1.51
N GLN A 129 -15.15 25.56 -2.73
CA GLN A 129 -15.86 25.00 -3.89
C GLN A 129 -15.26 23.70 -4.48
N HIS A 130 -14.00 23.37 -4.22
CA HIS A 130 -13.28 22.35 -5.01
C HIS A 130 -12.39 21.40 -4.19
N GLU A 131 -12.58 21.27 -2.87
CA GLU A 131 -11.62 20.54 -2.06
C GLU A 131 -12.21 19.36 -1.27
N ASN A 132 -11.33 18.44 -0.85
CA ASN A 132 -11.66 17.24 -0.08
C ASN A 132 -12.10 17.62 1.33
N GLN A 133 -13.40 17.86 1.50
CA GLN A 133 -13.99 18.16 2.79
C GLN A 133 -14.34 16.85 3.50
N SER A 134 -13.85 16.68 4.72
CA SER A 134 -14.11 15.48 5.53
C SER A 134 -15.61 15.23 5.71
N LEU A 135 -16.40 16.30 5.93
CA LEU A 135 -17.84 16.24 6.11
C LEU A 135 -18.66 15.95 4.85
N LEU A 136 -18.06 15.98 3.64
CA LEU A 136 -18.74 15.56 2.41
C LEU A 136 -18.63 14.06 2.17
N GLN A 137 -17.69 13.41 2.85
CA GLN A 137 -17.47 11.98 2.72
C GLN A 137 -18.42 11.22 3.63
N LYS A 138 -19.34 10.46 3.03
CA LYS A 138 -20.37 9.68 3.74
C LYS A 138 -19.77 8.74 4.80
N ASP A 139 -18.61 8.16 4.51
CA ASP A 139 -17.89 7.25 5.40
C ASP A 139 -17.37 7.91 6.69
N LYS A 140 -17.23 9.25 6.71
CA LYS A 140 -16.84 10.02 7.90
C LYS A 140 -18.02 10.37 8.81
N HIS A 141 -19.24 10.40 8.30
CA HIS A 141 -20.41 10.83 9.07
C HIS A 141 -20.67 9.93 10.28
N LEU A 142 -20.47 8.60 10.12
CA LEU A 142 -20.63 7.66 11.24
C LEU A 142 -19.59 7.92 12.34
N ALA A 143 -18.35 8.19 11.97
CA ALA A 143 -17.29 8.47 12.93
C ALA A 143 -17.61 9.73 13.74
N ILE A 144 -18.10 10.80 13.09
CA ILE A 144 -18.50 12.05 13.75
C ILE A 144 -19.66 11.81 14.74
N VAL A 145 -20.62 10.97 14.38
CA VAL A 145 -21.73 10.62 15.25
C VAL A 145 -21.26 9.74 16.42
N ASP A 146 -20.31 8.85 16.18
CA ASP A 146 -19.71 7.98 17.20
C ASP A 146 -18.92 8.74 18.28
N GLU A 147 -18.45 9.99 18.03
CA GLU A 147 -17.83 10.84 19.07
C GLU A 147 -18.79 11.17 20.23
N PHE A 148 -20.10 11.04 20.00
CA PHE A 148 -21.13 11.16 21.03
C PHE A 148 -21.57 9.82 21.63
N ALA A 149 -20.90 8.74 21.21
CA ALA A 149 -21.25 7.39 21.63
C ALA A 149 -20.83 7.12 23.11
N THR A 150 -21.54 6.19 23.73
CA THR A 150 -21.24 5.73 25.09
C THR A 150 -19.91 4.96 25.13
N LYS A 151 -19.31 4.85 26.34
CA LYS A 151 -18.12 4.01 26.55
C LYS A 151 -18.34 2.55 26.09
N GLN A 152 -19.58 2.05 26.18
CA GLN A 152 -19.95 0.72 25.73
C GLN A 152 -19.85 0.56 24.22
N CYS A 153 -20.26 1.57 23.45
CA CYS A 153 -20.06 1.58 21.99
C CYS A 153 -18.58 1.54 21.62
N VAL A 154 -17.72 2.28 22.33
CA VAL A 154 -16.27 2.28 22.10
C VAL A 154 -15.67 0.89 22.32
N THR A 155 -16.05 0.21 23.41
CA THR A 155 -15.59 -1.16 23.70
C THR A 155 -16.04 -2.14 22.62
N LEU A 156 -17.32 -2.10 22.22
CA LEU A 156 -17.85 -2.95 21.15
C LEU A 156 -17.14 -2.72 19.80
N LYS A 157 -16.84 -1.47 19.46
CA LYS A 157 -16.05 -1.16 18.25
C LYS A 157 -14.67 -1.78 18.28
N GLN A 158 -13.96 -1.72 19.41
CA GLN A 158 -12.64 -2.33 19.56
C GLN A 158 -12.70 -3.86 19.41
N GLU A 159 -13.71 -4.50 20.01
CA GLU A 159 -13.93 -5.93 19.88
C GLU A 159 -14.27 -6.33 18.43
N ILE A 160 -15.13 -5.57 17.75
CA ILE A 160 -15.47 -5.80 16.32
C ILE A 160 -14.23 -5.60 15.45
N ALA A 161 -13.43 -4.56 15.69
CA ALA A 161 -12.22 -4.31 14.92
C ALA A 161 -11.19 -5.44 15.06
N ALA A 162 -11.06 -6.04 16.24
CA ALA A 162 -10.21 -7.20 16.46
C ALA A 162 -10.73 -8.43 15.69
N LEU A 163 -12.02 -8.77 15.85
CA LEU A 163 -12.66 -9.88 15.13
C LEU A 163 -12.62 -9.70 13.60
N TYR A 164 -12.85 -8.49 13.13
CA TYR A 164 -12.82 -8.19 11.70
C TYR A 164 -11.43 -8.35 11.09
N ARG A 165 -10.37 -8.04 11.85
CA ARG A 165 -8.99 -8.24 11.43
C ARG A 165 -8.68 -9.73 11.25
N GLU A 166 -9.07 -10.56 12.22
CA GLU A 166 -8.94 -12.02 12.13
C GLU A 166 -9.78 -12.60 10.98
N TYR A 167 -11.03 -12.17 10.85
CA TYR A 167 -11.92 -12.57 9.76
C TYR A 167 -11.33 -12.25 8.38
N THR A 168 -10.81 -11.04 8.19
CA THR A 168 -10.23 -10.63 6.90
C THR A 168 -8.94 -11.37 6.59
N ALA A 169 -8.12 -11.67 7.61
CA ALA A 169 -6.92 -12.49 7.46
C ALA A 169 -7.27 -13.91 7.01
N LEU A 170 -8.26 -14.56 7.67
CA LEU A 170 -8.73 -15.89 7.29
C LEU A 170 -9.35 -15.91 5.88
N LYS A 171 -10.14 -14.89 5.54
CA LYS A 171 -10.76 -14.78 4.22
C LYS A 171 -9.73 -14.57 3.11
N LYS A 172 -8.70 -13.76 3.38
CA LYS A 172 -7.58 -13.60 2.46
C LYS A 172 -6.82 -14.91 2.28
N GLN A 173 -6.51 -15.59 3.38
CA GLN A 173 -5.86 -16.89 3.35
C GLN A 173 -6.67 -17.90 2.54
N TRP A 174 -8.00 -17.95 2.72
CA TRP A 174 -8.88 -18.80 1.93
C TRP A 174 -8.89 -18.45 0.43
N GLN A 175 -8.77 -17.15 0.07
CA GLN A 175 -8.72 -16.70 -1.32
C GLN A 175 -7.35 -16.96 -1.97
N ASP A 176 -6.26 -16.78 -1.23
CA ASP A 176 -4.89 -17.02 -1.72
C ASP A 176 -4.64 -18.53 -1.98
N GLU A 177 -5.38 -19.42 -1.30
CA GLU A 177 -5.34 -20.88 -1.44
C GLU A 177 -6.32 -21.40 -2.52
N ASP A 178 -7.09 -20.55 -3.19
CA ASP A 178 -8.06 -20.94 -4.22
C ASP A 178 -7.41 -21.10 -5.59
N VAL A 179 -6.45 -22.05 -5.68
CA VAL A 179 -5.88 -22.54 -6.94
C VAL A 179 -6.97 -23.32 -7.68
N SER A 180 -7.03 -23.22 -9.01
CA SER A 180 -8.05 -23.92 -9.81
C SER A 180 -7.98 -25.45 -9.58
N ASP A 181 -9.10 -26.11 -9.49
CA ASP A 181 -9.17 -27.57 -9.28
C ASP A 181 -8.40 -28.36 -10.35
N GLU A 182 -8.31 -27.85 -11.58
CA GLU A 182 -7.53 -28.47 -12.67
C GLU A 182 -6.01 -28.38 -12.44
N GLU A 183 -5.50 -27.22 -11.97
CA GLU A 183 -4.08 -27.04 -11.67
C GLU A 183 -3.68 -27.94 -10.50
N ARG A 184 -4.52 -28.02 -9.49
CA ARG A 184 -4.32 -28.89 -8.31
C ARG A 184 -4.29 -30.37 -8.69
N ALA A 185 -5.23 -30.81 -9.52
CA ALA A 185 -5.27 -32.20 -9.98
C ALA A 185 -4.00 -32.56 -10.79
N ARG A 186 -3.48 -31.63 -11.58
CA ARG A 186 -2.21 -31.82 -12.31
C ARG A 186 -1.03 -31.89 -11.35
N GLU A 187 -0.96 -31.00 -10.38
CA GLU A 187 0.11 -30.98 -9.37
C GLU A 187 0.08 -32.25 -8.52
N LEU A 188 -1.10 -32.68 -8.06
CA LEU A 188 -1.28 -33.93 -7.32
C LEU A 188 -0.76 -35.12 -8.13
N SER A 189 -1.17 -35.25 -9.40
CA SER A 189 -0.74 -36.33 -10.28
C SER A 189 0.76 -36.34 -10.52
N PHE A 190 1.38 -35.16 -10.62
CA PHE A 190 2.81 -35.01 -10.81
C PHE A 190 3.59 -35.43 -9.55
N LEU A 191 3.18 -34.94 -8.39
CA LEU A 191 3.82 -35.30 -7.10
C LEU A 191 3.64 -36.80 -6.76
N GLU A 192 2.47 -37.38 -7.05
CA GLU A 192 2.25 -38.84 -6.91
C GLU A 192 3.15 -39.65 -7.84
N TYR A 193 3.41 -39.15 -9.05
CA TYR A 193 4.35 -39.78 -9.96
C TYR A 193 5.78 -39.73 -9.42
N GLU A 194 6.27 -38.57 -8.98
CA GLU A 194 7.61 -38.40 -8.39
C GLU A 194 7.81 -39.32 -7.19
N LYS A 195 6.84 -39.29 -6.24
CA LYS A 195 6.88 -40.18 -5.08
C LYS A 195 6.99 -41.64 -5.49
N ARG A 196 6.14 -42.09 -6.42
CA ARG A 196 6.12 -43.48 -6.89
C ARG A 196 7.41 -43.87 -7.59
N GLU A 197 7.99 -42.99 -8.40
CA GLU A 197 9.26 -43.23 -9.10
C GLU A 197 10.42 -43.44 -8.11
N ILE A 198 10.50 -42.59 -7.06
CA ILE A 198 11.54 -42.70 -6.03
C ILE A 198 11.32 -43.97 -5.16
N GLU A 199 10.07 -44.21 -4.69
CA GLU A 199 9.76 -45.38 -3.86
C GLU A 199 9.98 -46.69 -4.61
N GLN A 200 9.57 -46.79 -5.89
CA GLN A 200 9.78 -48.01 -6.71
C GLN A 200 11.24 -48.31 -6.97
N ALA A 201 12.05 -47.30 -7.05
CA ALA A 201 13.49 -47.49 -7.19
C ALA A 201 14.14 -48.15 -5.95
N SER A 202 13.52 -48.03 -4.77
CA SER A 202 13.94 -48.67 -3.51
C SER A 202 15.43 -48.47 -3.22
N LEU A 203 15.92 -47.25 -3.41
CA LEU A 203 17.32 -46.90 -3.15
C LEU A 203 17.66 -47.02 -1.65
N HIS A 204 18.86 -47.48 -1.35
CA HIS A 204 19.36 -47.50 0.03
C HIS A 204 20.69 -46.74 0.18
N ALA A 205 21.01 -46.38 1.42
CA ALA A 205 22.22 -45.65 1.71
C ALA A 205 23.47 -46.37 1.26
N GLY A 206 24.34 -45.70 0.52
CA GLY A 206 25.59 -46.26 -0.02
C GLY A 206 25.44 -47.05 -1.31
N GLU A 207 24.23 -47.32 -1.80
CA GLU A 207 24.01 -48.12 -3.01
C GLU A 207 24.59 -47.47 -4.26
N ILE A 208 24.57 -46.14 -4.33
CA ILE A 208 25.08 -45.38 -5.48
C ILE A 208 26.56 -45.73 -5.71
N GLU A 209 27.35 -45.60 -4.67
CA GLU A 209 28.79 -45.89 -4.69
C GLU A 209 29.06 -47.36 -4.91
N GLU A 210 28.27 -48.25 -4.29
CA GLU A 210 28.40 -49.69 -4.45
C GLU A 210 28.16 -50.15 -5.90
N VAL A 211 27.09 -49.67 -6.52
CA VAL A 211 26.74 -50.02 -7.91
C VAL A 211 27.71 -49.40 -8.89
N GLU A 212 28.14 -48.14 -8.69
CA GLU A 212 29.15 -47.52 -9.55
C GLU A 212 30.51 -48.27 -9.48
N GLU A 213 30.94 -48.72 -8.30
CA GLU A 213 32.16 -49.47 -8.15
C GLU A 213 32.05 -50.87 -8.75
N ALA A 214 30.92 -51.56 -8.55
CA ALA A 214 30.63 -52.86 -9.16
C ALA A 214 30.60 -52.78 -10.69
N TYR A 215 29.92 -51.76 -11.24
CA TYR A 215 29.86 -51.53 -12.68
C TYR A 215 31.26 -51.24 -13.27
N ARG A 216 32.07 -50.40 -12.61
CA ARG A 216 33.46 -50.10 -13.06
C ARG A 216 34.32 -51.32 -13.08
N ARG A 217 34.17 -52.22 -12.09
CA ARG A 217 34.92 -53.52 -12.05
C ARG A 217 34.44 -54.45 -13.15
N ALA A 218 33.14 -54.60 -13.34
CA ALA A 218 32.55 -55.48 -14.35
C ALA A 218 32.84 -55.01 -15.79
N SER A 219 32.76 -53.70 -16.07
CA SER A 219 33.12 -53.11 -17.37
C SER A 219 34.61 -53.29 -17.70
N GLY A 220 35.48 -53.20 -16.69
CA GLY A 220 36.92 -53.56 -16.86
C GLY A 220 37.09 -55.02 -17.22
N ALA A 221 36.40 -55.95 -16.56
CA ALA A 221 36.40 -57.36 -16.85
C ALA A 221 35.88 -57.71 -18.26
N GLU A 222 34.73 -57.09 -18.67
CA GLU A 222 34.17 -57.21 -20.01
C GLU A 222 35.19 -56.86 -21.10
N THR A 223 35.85 -55.69 -20.98
CA THR A 223 36.85 -55.22 -21.93
C THR A 223 38.02 -56.16 -22.05
N ILE A 224 38.48 -56.76 -20.92
CA ILE A 224 39.58 -57.75 -20.89
C ILE A 224 39.15 -59.05 -21.62
N VAL A 225 37.96 -59.58 -21.30
CA VAL A 225 37.45 -60.82 -21.90
C VAL A 225 37.22 -60.66 -23.40
N GLU A 226 36.61 -59.53 -23.84
CA GLU A 226 36.45 -59.27 -25.28
C GLU A 226 37.76 -59.18 -26.03
N SER A 227 38.75 -58.45 -25.47
CA SER A 227 40.08 -58.29 -26.08
C SER A 227 40.82 -59.61 -26.17
N LEU A 228 40.82 -60.38 -25.10
CA LEU A 228 41.46 -61.67 -25.07
C LEU A 228 40.78 -62.72 -25.98
N SER A 229 39.43 -62.69 -26.06
CA SER A 229 38.66 -63.54 -26.98
C SER A 229 39.02 -63.24 -28.45
N LEU A 230 39.17 -61.95 -28.78
CA LEU A 230 39.62 -61.56 -30.12
C LEU A 230 41.08 -62.07 -30.40
N VAL A 231 41.95 -61.84 -29.44
CA VAL A 231 43.38 -62.33 -29.56
C VAL A 231 43.41 -63.84 -29.72
N HIS A 232 42.74 -64.60 -28.85
CA HIS A 232 42.68 -66.05 -28.91
C HIS A 232 42.13 -66.56 -30.26
N ARG A 233 41.03 -65.97 -30.77
CA ARG A 233 40.48 -66.29 -32.07
C ARG A 233 41.49 -66.06 -33.23
N LEU A 234 42.18 -64.91 -33.20
CA LEU A 234 43.14 -64.57 -34.22
C LEU A 234 44.38 -65.49 -34.18
N THR A 235 44.83 -65.90 -33.01
CA THR A 235 46.04 -66.78 -32.82
C THR A 235 45.70 -68.24 -33.02
N SER A 236 44.56 -68.76 -32.50
CA SER A 236 44.15 -70.14 -32.63
C SER A 236 43.63 -70.49 -34.03
N ASP A 237 42.73 -69.71 -34.60
CA ASP A 237 42.09 -70.06 -35.88
C ASP A 237 42.87 -69.58 -37.08
N THR A 238 43.45 -68.38 -37.05
CA THR A 238 44.09 -67.79 -38.23
C THR A 238 45.61 -68.07 -38.24
N ALA A 239 46.30 -67.71 -37.16
CA ALA A 239 47.77 -67.85 -37.15
C ALA A 239 48.23 -69.30 -37.05
N ALA A 240 47.63 -70.07 -36.14
CA ALA A 240 47.96 -71.50 -36.00
C ALA A 240 47.69 -72.31 -37.30
N GLY A 241 46.54 -72.04 -37.94
CA GLY A 241 46.19 -72.62 -39.23
C GLY A 241 47.23 -72.27 -40.34
N ALA A 242 47.62 -70.97 -40.38
CA ALA A 242 48.66 -70.54 -41.34
C ALA A 242 50.05 -71.19 -41.11
N VAL A 243 50.43 -71.30 -39.85
CA VAL A 243 51.70 -71.96 -39.47
C VAL A 243 51.64 -73.43 -39.80
N SER A 244 50.61 -74.18 -39.47
CA SER A 244 50.43 -75.59 -39.83
C SER A 244 50.39 -75.79 -41.33
N HIS A 245 49.73 -74.94 -42.13
CA HIS A 245 49.82 -74.98 -43.59
C HIS A 245 51.24 -74.73 -44.11
N ALA A 246 51.96 -73.82 -43.53
CA ALA A 246 53.34 -73.56 -43.88
C ALA A 246 54.26 -74.78 -43.58
N LEU A 247 54.10 -75.47 -42.42
CA LEU A 247 54.79 -76.69 -42.04
C LEU A 247 54.51 -77.83 -43.01
N GLN A 248 53.24 -78.01 -43.40
CA GLN A 248 52.88 -79.03 -44.42
C GLN A 248 53.58 -78.73 -45.76
N SER A 249 53.74 -77.54 -46.14
CA SER A 249 54.46 -77.13 -47.36
C SER A 249 55.97 -77.37 -47.24
N MET A 250 56.54 -77.08 -46.08
CA MET A 250 57.95 -77.31 -45.78
C MET A 250 58.27 -78.82 -45.75
N GLN A 251 57.38 -79.64 -45.21
CA GLN A 251 57.57 -81.11 -45.19
C GLN A 251 57.89 -81.74 -46.58
N ARG A 252 57.31 -81.12 -47.62
CA ARG A 252 57.48 -81.60 -49.02
C ARG A 252 58.89 -81.34 -49.54
N ILE A 253 59.65 -80.41 -48.98
CA ILE A 253 60.97 -79.98 -49.45
C ILE A 253 62.11 -80.24 -48.45
N THR A 254 61.83 -80.80 -47.25
CA THR A 254 62.84 -81.07 -46.16
C THR A 254 63.97 -81.97 -46.60
N GLY A 255 63.81 -82.80 -47.64
CA GLY A 255 64.86 -83.68 -48.20
C GLY A 255 65.88 -82.98 -49.05
N PHE A 256 65.78 -81.65 -49.33
CA PHE A 256 66.64 -80.92 -50.26
C PHE A 256 67.79 -80.13 -49.60
N GLY A 257 68.02 -80.24 -48.29
CA GLY A 257 69.20 -79.62 -47.63
C GLY A 257 68.98 -79.31 -46.15
N ASP A 258 70.07 -79.15 -45.40
CA ASP A 258 70.05 -78.90 -43.95
C ASP A 258 69.50 -77.50 -43.61
N GLU A 259 69.71 -76.52 -44.48
CA GLU A 259 69.10 -75.16 -44.27
C GLU A 259 67.58 -75.19 -44.28
N ILE A 260 66.99 -76.02 -45.13
CA ILE A 260 65.51 -76.18 -45.17
C ILE A 260 64.99 -76.87 -43.91
N ARG A 261 65.77 -77.80 -43.35
CA ARG A 261 65.47 -78.51 -42.11
C ARG A 261 65.51 -77.56 -40.92
N ASN A 262 66.50 -76.67 -40.86
CA ASN A 262 66.57 -75.62 -39.83
C ASN A 262 65.36 -74.67 -39.88
N LEU A 263 64.94 -74.21 -41.07
CA LEU A 263 63.76 -73.40 -41.23
C LEU A 263 62.46 -74.12 -40.79
N GLN A 264 62.38 -75.44 -41.00
CA GLN A 264 61.27 -76.25 -40.50
C GLN A 264 61.30 -76.37 -38.97
N GLU A 265 62.44 -76.53 -38.35
CA GLU A 265 62.61 -76.57 -36.90
C GLU A 265 62.19 -75.19 -36.26
N GLU A 266 62.57 -74.07 -36.89
CA GLU A 266 62.14 -72.75 -36.46
C GLU A 266 60.59 -72.57 -36.55
N LEU A 267 60.00 -73.12 -37.63
CA LEU A 267 58.52 -73.03 -37.79
C LEU A 267 57.78 -73.93 -36.79
N LEU A 268 58.39 -75.12 -36.44
CA LEU A 268 57.87 -75.98 -35.35
C LEU A 268 57.97 -75.33 -33.98
N GLN A 269 59.00 -74.54 -33.73
CA GLN A 269 59.09 -73.74 -32.50
C GLN A 269 58.02 -72.63 -32.44
N ILE A 270 57.76 -71.99 -33.59
CA ILE A 270 56.66 -70.98 -33.66
C ILE A 270 55.29 -71.64 -33.38
N GLU A 271 55.04 -72.86 -33.96
CA GLU A 271 53.82 -73.62 -33.70
C GLU A 271 53.70 -73.95 -32.21
N GLY A 272 54.75 -74.45 -31.57
CA GLY A 272 54.73 -74.72 -30.13
C GLY A 272 54.50 -73.49 -29.28
N LEU A 273 55.18 -72.38 -29.59
CA LEU A 273 55.01 -71.13 -28.87
C LEU A 273 53.56 -70.57 -29.05
N LEU A 274 52.96 -70.77 -30.23
CA LEU A 274 51.62 -70.37 -30.51
C LEU A 274 50.56 -71.19 -29.74
N ASP A 275 50.79 -72.50 -29.63
CA ASP A 275 49.98 -73.42 -28.85
C ASP A 275 50.08 -73.14 -27.36
N ASP A 276 51.25 -72.90 -26.83
CA ASP A 276 51.48 -72.50 -25.43
C ASP A 276 50.71 -71.18 -25.13
N PHE A 277 50.86 -70.16 -26.00
CA PHE A 277 50.19 -68.87 -25.85
C PHE A 277 48.66 -69.00 -25.90
N ASN A 278 48.13 -69.83 -26.81
CA ASN A 278 46.73 -70.10 -26.91
C ASN A 278 46.18 -70.82 -25.66
N HIS A 279 46.95 -71.77 -25.10
CA HIS A 279 46.59 -72.45 -23.85
C HIS A 279 46.57 -71.45 -22.68
N GLU A 280 47.66 -70.69 -22.51
CA GLU A 280 47.74 -69.65 -21.43
C GLU A 280 46.64 -68.63 -21.55
N THR A 281 46.30 -68.18 -22.75
CA THR A 281 45.22 -67.20 -22.98
C THR A 281 43.87 -67.84 -22.67
N ALA A 282 43.64 -69.10 -23.04
CA ALA A 282 42.40 -69.80 -22.73
C ALA A 282 42.19 -70.03 -21.23
N ASP A 283 43.30 -70.47 -20.54
CA ASP A 283 43.27 -70.65 -19.09
C ASP A 283 43.01 -69.33 -18.35
N TYR A 284 43.70 -68.26 -18.77
CA TYR A 284 43.47 -66.94 -18.17
C TYR A 284 42.00 -66.41 -18.37
N MET A 285 41.44 -66.66 -19.57
CA MET A 285 40.05 -66.33 -19.85
C MET A 285 39.06 -67.17 -19.03
N GLN A 286 39.40 -68.42 -18.71
CA GLN A 286 38.58 -69.34 -17.92
C GLN A 286 38.52 -68.94 -16.42
N ASP A 287 39.66 -68.42 -15.91
CA ASP A 287 39.76 -67.88 -14.53
C ASP A 287 39.08 -66.51 -14.35
N PHE A 288 38.80 -65.78 -15.45
CA PHE A 288 38.11 -64.47 -15.44
C PHE A 288 36.60 -64.68 -15.51
N SER A 289 35.93 -64.66 -14.35
CA SER A 289 34.50 -64.79 -14.29
C SER A 289 33.81 -63.46 -14.68
N PHE A 290 33.45 -63.33 -15.95
CA PHE A 290 32.55 -62.26 -16.41
C PHE A 290 31.17 -62.86 -16.66
N ASP A 291 30.18 -62.40 -15.90
CA ASP A 291 28.77 -62.75 -16.12
C ASP A 291 28.06 -61.59 -16.85
N ALA A 292 27.72 -61.81 -18.12
CA ALA A 292 27.06 -60.82 -18.96
C ALA A 292 25.66 -60.47 -18.44
N ASN A 293 24.98 -61.37 -17.72
CA ASN A 293 23.66 -61.09 -17.15
C ASN A 293 23.80 -60.16 -15.94
N GLU A 294 24.77 -60.47 -15.05
CA GLU A 294 25.07 -59.58 -13.89
C GLU A 294 25.47 -58.19 -14.34
N PHE A 295 26.32 -58.08 -15.37
CA PHE A 295 26.70 -56.78 -15.94
C PHE A 295 25.50 -56.03 -16.50
N SER A 296 24.61 -56.67 -17.24
CA SER A 296 23.39 -56.05 -17.77
C SER A 296 22.40 -55.61 -16.66
N GLU A 297 22.39 -56.32 -15.53
CA GLU A 297 21.58 -55.91 -14.37
C GLU A 297 22.18 -54.68 -13.68
N LEU A 298 23.51 -54.64 -13.53
CA LEU A 298 24.23 -53.47 -13.00
C LEU A 298 24.03 -52.24 -13.89
N GLU A 299 24.09 -52.37 -15.21
CA GLU A 299 23.86 -51.30 -16.16
C GLU A 299 22.42 -50.71 -16.01
N LYS A 300 21.41 -51.56 -15.97
CA LYS A 300 20.02 -51.11 -15.75
C LYS A 300 19.84 -50.44 -14.40
N ARG A 301 20.51 -50.95 -13.36
CA ARG A 301 20.42 -50.37 -12.03
C ARG A 301 21.08 -49.02 -11.98
N LEU A 302 22.26 -48.89 -12.59
CA LEU A 302 22.98 -47.61 -12.70
C LEU A 302 22.20 -46.59 -13.50
N ASP A 303 21.58 -46.97 -14.61
CA ASP A 303 20.70 -46.09 -15.38
C ASP A 303 19.51 -45.57 -14.54
N THR A 304 18.93 -46.45 -13.72
CA THR A 304 17.86 -46.06 -12.79
C THR A 304 18.35 -45.02 -11.77
N ILE A 305 19.53 -45.28 -11.19
CA ILE A 305 20.16 -44.36 -10.22
C ILE A 305 20.45 -43.01 -10.87
N HIS A 306 21.10 -42.99 -12.03
CA HIS A 306 21.42 -41.75 -12.74
C HIS A 306 20.17 -40.95 -13.14
N ASN A 307 19.09 -41.60 -13.50
CA ASN A 307 17.83 -40.96 -13.80
C ASN A 307 17.25 -40.28 -12.56
N LEU A 308 17.34 -40.90 -11.39
CA LEU A 308 16.89 -40.31 -10.13
C LEU A 308 17.78 -39.14 -9.71
N GLN A 309 19.11 -39.34 -9.84
CA GLN A 309 20.08 -38.27 -9.55
C GLN A 309 19.85 -37.03 -10.42
N ALA A 310 19.61 -37.20 -11.71
CA ALA A 310 19.37 -36.10 -12.64
C ALA A 310 18.09 -35.30 -12.35
N LYS A 311 17.10 -35.95 -11.71
CA LYS A 311 15.79 -35.34 -11.46
C LYS A 311 15.66 -34.79 -10.03
N TYR A 312 16.17 -35.50 -9.03
CA TYR A 312 15.77 -35.30 -7.63
C TYR A 312 16.92 -34.97 -6.68
N GLY A 313 18.19 -35.10 -7.10
CA GLY A 313 19.35 -34.76 -6.28
C GLY A 313 20.53 -35.70 -6.54
N SER A 314 21.75 -35.20 -6.35
CA SER A 314 23.00 -35.91 -6.68
C SER A 314 23.37 -37.01 -5.68
N THR A 315 22.83 -36.96 -4.46
CA THR A 315 23.10 -37.90 -3.38
C THR A 315 21.83 -38.59 -2.90
N TYR A 316 22.02 -39.73 -2.22
CA TYR A 316 20.90 -40.44 -1.58
C TYR A 316 20.12 -39.55 -0.62
N GLU A 317 20.82 -38.75 0.19
CA GLU A 317 20.23 -37.84 1.17
C GLU A 317 19.40 -36.72 0.49
N GLU A 318 19.91 -36.20 -0.64
CA GLU A 318 19.17 -35.18 -1.43
C GLU A 318 17.89 -35.75 -2.04
N ILE A 319 17.95 -36.98 -2.57
CA ILE A 319 16.78 -37.68 -3.12
C ILE A 319 15.74 -37.95 -2.03
N LEU A 320 16.19 -38.37 -0.83
CA LEU A 320 15.29 -38.56 0.32
C LEU A 320 14.68 -37.24 0.79
N SER A 321 15.47 -36.16 0.90
CA SER A 321 14.98 -34.85 1.26
C SER A 321 13.92 -34.35 0.27
N HIS A 322 14.13 -34.57 -1.02
CA HIS A 322 13.13 -34.29 -2.05
C HIS A 322 11.85 -35.13 -1.86
N LEU A 323 11.99 -36.41 -1.54
CA LEU A 323 10.84 -37.27 -1.25
C LEU A 323 10.04 -36.76 -0.06
N GLU A 324 10.70 -36.32 1.03
CA GLU A 324 10.05 -35.73 2.20
C GLU A 324 9.30 -34.44 1.82
N GLU A 325 9.91 -33.58 1.00
CA GLU A 325 9.23 -32.38 0.49
C GLU A 325 8.00 -32.71 -0.38
N VAL A 326 8.08 -33.73 -1.23
CA VAL A 326 6.99 -34.22 -2.05
C VAL A 326 5.87 -34.78 -1.18
N GLU A 327 6.21 -35.56 -0.15
CA GLU A 327 5.23 -36.09 0.81
C GLU A 327 4.53 -35.00 1.58
N ASP A 328 5.26 -33.97 2.04
CA ASP A 328 4.71 -32.84 2.74
C ASP A 328 3.73 -32.03 1.86
N LYS A 329 4.09 -31.85 0.58
CA LYS A 329 3.20 -31.22 -0.42
C LYS A 329 1.96 -32.07 -0.71
N LEU A 330 2.14 -33.39 -0.90
CA LEU A 330 1.03 -34.32 -1.10
C LEU A 330 0.08 -34.34 0.10
N GLN A 331 0.61 -34.32 1.32
CA GLN A 331 -0.19 -34.26 2.53
C GLN A 331 -0.98 -32.96 2.61
N LYS A 332 -0.36 -31.83 2.28
CA LYS A 332 -1.04 -30.54 2.20
C LYS A 332 -2.14 -30.51 1.15
N LEU A 333 -1.91 -31.12 -0.01
CA LEU A 333 -2.90 -31.20 -1.09
C LEU A 333 -4.02 -32.20 -0.77
N ALA A 334 -3.72 -33.36 -0.17
CA ALA A 334 -4.70 -34.37 0.20
C ALA A 334 -5.60 -33.91 1.36
N ASP A 335 -5.02 -33.21 2.35
CA ASP A 335 -5.75 -32.62 3.47
C ASP A 335 -6.40 -31.26 3.09
N PHE A 336 -6.19 -30.79 1.87
CA PHE A 336 -6.63 -29.47 1.42
C PHE A 336 -8.15 -29.29 1.53
N GLU A 337 -8.93 -30.28 1.16
CA GLU A 337 -10.39 -30.21 1.32
C GLU A 337 -10.79 -30.14 2.80
N GLN A 338 -10.16 -30.93 3.66
CA GLN A 338 -10.37 -30.82 5.10
C GLN A 338 -9.88 -29.51 5.67
N TYR A 339 -8.75 -29.01 5.18
CA TYR A 339 -8.20 -27.73 5.58
C TYR A 339 -9.13 -26.58 5.12
N LYS A 340 -9.61 -26.63 3.86
CA LYS A 340 -10.57 -25.66 3.30
C LYS A 340 -11.90 -25.67 4.06
N GLU A 341 -12.41 -26.85 4.43
CA GLU A 341 -13.60 -26.98 5.26
C GLU A 341 -13.39 -26.41 6.68
N LYS A 342 -12.25 -26.69 7.31
CA LYS A 342 -11.91 -26.13 8.63
C LYS A 342 -11.77 -24.61 8.57
N LEU A 343 -11.15 -24.08 7.51
CA LEU A 343 -11.00 -22.65 7.30
C LEU A 343 -12.37 -21.98 7.10
N LEU A 344 -13.22 -22.60 6.27
CA LEU A 344 -14.58 -22.13 6.02
C LEU A 344 -15.46 -22.18 7.28
N ALA A 345 -15.30 -23.22 8.10
CA ALA A 345 -15.98 -23.33 9.39
C ALA A 345 -15.58 -22.21 10.35
N LYS A 346 -14.26 -21.89 10.44
CA LYS A 346 -13.77 -20.76 11.20
C LYS A 346 -14.29 -19.43 10.69
N ILE A 347 -14.27 -19.21 9.36
CA ILE A 347 -14.83 -17.99 8.75
C ILE A 347 -16.28 -17.81 9.15
N LYS A 348 -17.11 -18.88 9.08
CA LYS A 348 -18.51 -18.84 9.51
C LYS A 348 -18.70 -18.56 11.00
N GLU A 349 -17.82 -19.07 11.85
CA GLU A 349 -17.82 -18.78 13.28
C GLU A 349 -17.57 -17.28 13.52
N TYR A 350 -16.52 -16.72 12.90
CA TYR A 350 -16.23 -15.27 12.99
C TYR A 350 -17.37 -14.42 12.39
N GLU A 351 -18.00 -14.84 11.29
CA GLU A 351 -19.18 -14.17 10.72
C GLU A 351 -20.36 -14.15 11.69
N SER A 352 -20.60 -15.27 12.39
CA SER A 352 -21.66 -15.35 13.41
C SER A 352 -21.37 -14.42 14.59
N ASP A 353 -20.13 -14.38 15.06
CA ASP A 353 -19.75 -13.53 16.19
C ASP A 353 -19.70 -12.05 15.82
N LEU A 354 -19.19 -11.72 14.63
CA LEU A 354 -19.30 -10.37 14.05
C LEU A 354 -20.76 -9.93 13.93
N THR A 355 -21.63 -10.80 13.43
CA THR A 355 -23.07 -10.52 13.31
C THR A 355 -23.66 -10.13 14.67
N LYS A 356 -23.46 -10.96 15.71
CA LYS A 356 -23.98 -10.70 17.06
C LYS A 356 -23.47 -9.37 17.63
N LYS A 357 -22.15 -9.13 17.51
CA LYS A 357 -21.55 -7.90 18.03
C LYS A 357 -21.94 -6.66 17.23
N CYS A 358 -22.06 -6.75 15.92
CA CYS A 358 -22.57 -5.66 15.08
C CYS A 358 -24.04 -5.35 15.39
N GLU A 359 -24.89 -6.36 15.66
CA GLU A 359 -26.26 -6.14 16.12
C GLU A 359 -26.31 -5.44 17.49
N GLN A 360 -25.46 -5.85 18.42
CA GLN A 360 -25.34 -5.19 19.72
C GLN A 360 -24.89 -3.73 19.56
N LEU A 361 -23.84 -3.48 18.76
CA LEU A 361 -23.35 -2.15 18.48
C LEU A 361 -24.42 -1.28 17.82
N SER A 362 -25.13 -1.80 16.82
CA SER A 362 -26.24 -1.09 16.16
C SER A 362 -27.35 -0.73 17.13
N LYS A 363 -27.67 -1.64 18.07
CA LYS A 363 -28.66 -1.39 19.10
C LYS A 363 -28.18 -0.29 20.06
N GLU A 364 -26.96 -0.38 20.58
CA GLU A 364 -26.38 0.63 21.47
C GLU A 364 -26.28 2.00 20.78
N ARG A 365 -25.82 2.07 19.52
CA ARG A 365 -25.80 3.29 18.71
C ARG A 365 -27.21 3.87 18.55
N LYS A 366 -28.21 3.05 18.25
CA LYS A 366 -29.60 3.49 18.09
C LYS A 366 -30.19 3.98 19.41
N GLU A 367 -29.88 3.37 20.53
CA GLU A 367 -30.41 3.76 21.83
C GLU A 367 -29.69 5.00 22.39
N ALA A 368 -28.36 5.05 22.31
CA ALA A 368 -27.57 6.18 22.82
C ALA A 368 -27.65 7.42 21.92
N ILE A 369 -27.60 7.22 20.59
CA ILE A 369 -27.50 8.31 19.62
C ILE A 369 -28.88 8.72 19.11
N ARG A 370 -29.81 7.79 18.94
CA ARG A 370 -31.13 8.06 18.33
C ARG A 370 -32.16 8.65 19.29
N LYS A 371 -32.08 8.33 20.59
CA LYS A 371 -33.06 8.83 21.56
C LYS A 371 -32.68 10.16 22.22
N GLU A 372 -31.39 10.36 22.52
CA GLU A 372 -30.96 11.55 23.25
C GLU A 372 -30.05 12.46 22.42
N THR A 373 -29.10 11.91 21.68
CA THR A 373 -28.06 12.71 21.02
C THR A 373 -28.42 13.11 19.59
N ALA A 374 -29.06 12.25 18.78
CA ALA A 374 -29.33 12.59 17.39
C ALA A 374 -30.46 13.63 17.24
N SER A 375 -31.50 13.58 18.05
CA SER A 375 -32.55 14.62 18.02
C SER A 375 -32.02 15.95 18.57
N ILE A 376 -31.24 15.92 19.65
CA ILE A 376 -30.61 17.13 20.21
C ILE A 376 -29.59 17.69 19.22
N LEU A 377 -28.79 16.83 18.59
CA LEU A 377 -27.79 17.22 17.59
C LEU A 377 -28.46 17.81 16.33
N GLN A 378 -29.52 17.17 15.83
CA GLN A 378 -30.31 17.69 14.71
C GLN A 378 -30.89 19.05 15.03
N GLU A 379 -31.48 19.23 16.21
CA GLU A 379 -32.04 20.51 16.65
C GLU A 379 -30.93 21.58 16.81
N LYS A 380 -29.78 21.24 17.38
CA LYS A 380 -28.63 22.16 17.47
C LYS A 380 -28.13 22.60 16.09
N ILE A 381 -28.02 21.66 15.15
CA ILE A 381 -27.57 21.95 13.78
C ILE A 381 -28.65 22.82 13.07
N LYS A 382 -29.92 22.49 13.20
CA LYS A 382 -31.03 23.31 12.66
C LYS A 382 -31.00 24.72 13.24
N ALA A 383 -30.81 24.87 14.53
CA ALA A 383 -30.72 26.18 15.19
C ALA A 383 -29.47 26.95 14.68
N ALA A 384 -28.32 26.29 14.59
CA ALA A 384 -27.10 26.92 14.08
C ALA A 384 -27.27 27.39 12.62
N LEU A 385 -27.93 26.60 11.77
CA LEU A 385 -28.23 26.96 10.38
C LEU A 385 -29.24 28.09 10.29
N SER A 386 -30.27 28.09 11.14
CA SER A 386 -31.23 29.21 11.24
C SER A 386 -30.53 30.51 11.64
N ASP A 387 -29.58 30.48 12.57
CA ASP A 387 -28.73 31.62 12.92
C ASP A 387 -27.94 32.16 11.71
N LEU A 388 -27.54 31.29 10.79
CA LEU A 388 -26.82 31.64 9.55
C LEU A 388 -27.75 32.04 8.39
N ASN A 389 -29.03 32.40 8.74
CA ASN A 389 -30.05 32.92 7.83
C ASN A 389 -30.57 31.91 6.79
N PHE A 390 -30.53 30.63 7.10
CA PHE A 390 -31.32 29.66 6.33
C PHE A 390 -32.77 29.74 6.79
N ALA A 391 -33.63 30.30 5.94
CA ALA A 391 -35.06 30.52 6.26
C ALA A 391 -35.83 29.20 6.46
N TYR A 392 -35.38 28.15 5.81
CA TYR A 392 -35.88 26.78 5.94
C TYR A 392 -34.72 25.81 6.05
N VAL A 393 -34.80 24.90 7.01
CA VAL A 393 -33.82 23.82 7.19
C VAL A 393 -34.53 22.55 7.62
N ASP A 394 -34.38 21.53 6.83
CA ASP A 394 -34.71 20.16 7.22
C ASP A 394 -33.44 19.31 7.17
N PHE A 395 -32.88 19.07 8.34
CA PHE A 395 -31.63 18.28 8.51
C PHE A 395 -31.95 16.94 9.17
N GLU A 396 -31.40 15.88 8.65
CA GLU A 396 -31.59 14.51 9.13
C GLU A 396 -30.29 13.71 9.09
N ILE A 397 -30.10 12.90 10.11
CA ILE A 397 -29.06 11.83 10.09
C ILE A 397 -29.77 10.55 9.66
N ALA A 398 -29.59 10.17 8.39
CA ALA A 398 -30.13 8.95 7.84
C ALA A 398 -29.25 7.76 8.22
N TRP A 399 -29.88 6.67 8.66
CA TRP A 399 -29.20 5.45 9.04
C TRP A 399 -29.46 4.36 8.01
N SER A 400 -28.40 3.69 7.56
CA SER A 400 -28.46 2.52 6.71
C SER A 400 -27.52 1.43 7.23
N ARG A 401 -27.60 0.23 6.66
CA ARG A 401 -26.72 -0.89 6.97
C ARG A 401 -25.96 -1.27 5.71
N LYS A 402 -24.66 -1.52 5.84
CA LYS A 402 -23.82 -2.13 4.80
C LYS A 402 -24.13 -3.62 4.67
N ASP A 403 -24.00 -4.14 3.46
CA ASP A 403 -24.11 -5.58 3.21
C ASP A 403 -22.88 -6.36 3.68
N THR A 404 -21.78 -5.65 3.98
CA THR A 404 -20.51 -6.22 4.40
C THR A 404 -20.10 -5.71 5.79
N PHE A 405 -19.36 -6.53 6.52
CA PHE A 405 -18.75 -6.10 7.77
C PHE A 405 -17.64 -5.08 7.52
N GLY A 406 -17.44 -4.18 8.48
CA GLY A 406 -16.32 -3.25 8.57
C GLY A 406 -15.65 -3.32 9.95
N ALA A 407 -14.51 -2.68 10.10
CA ALA A 407 -13.81 -2.59 11.38
C ALA A 407 -14.61 -1.83 12.45
N ASP A 408 -15.56 -1.00 12.04
CA ASP A 408 -16.48 -0.20 12.85
C ASP A 408 -17.92 -0.73 12.87
N GLY A 409 -18.11 -1.97 12.39
CA GLY A 409 -19.41 -2.63 12.24
C GLY A 409 -19.99 -2.48 10.84
N TRP A 410 -21.31 -2.54 10.71
CA TRP A 410 -22.03 -2.44 9.44
C TRP A 410 -22.98 -1.24 9.33
N ASP A 411 -23.06 -0.40 10.36
CA ASP A 411 -23.90 0.78 10.29
C ASP A 411 -23.29 1.85 9.38
N GLU A 412 -24.15 2.61 8.72
CA GLU A 412 -23.80 3.83 8.03
C GLU A 412 -24.68 4.97 8.53
N ALA A 413 -24.09 6.13 8.67
CA ALA A 413 -24.79 7.37 8.90
C ALA A 413 -24.56 8.31 7.71
N GLU A 414 -25.59 9.02 7.27
CA GLU A 414 -25.48 10.01 6.21
C GLU A 414 -26.21 11.30 6.63
N PHE A 415 -25.52 12.43 6.50
CA PHE A 415 -26.11 13.75 6.77
C PHE A 415 -26.86 14.22 5.52
N LEU A 416 -28.17 14.35 5.69
CA LEU A 416 -29.07 14.82 4.64
C LEU A 416 -29.66 16.18 5.02
N ILE A 417 -29.74 17.09 4.04
CA ILE A 417 -30.24 18.43 4.24
C ILE A 417 -31.14 18.88 3.07
N ALA A 418 -32.17 19.62 3.39
CA ALA A 418 -32.92 20.47 2.46
C ALA A 418 -32.92 21.90 2.98
N THR A 419 -32.56 22.87 2.15
CA THR A 419 -32.48 24.30 2.49
C THR A 419 -33.64 25.10 1.93
N ASN A 420 -34.54 24.47 1.14
CA ASN A 420 -35.73 25.08 0.58
C ASN A 420 -36.97 24.23 0.85
N PRO A 421 -38.14 24.86 1.11
CA PRO A 421 -39.40 24.13 1.27
C PRO A 421 -39.77 23.34 0.01
N GLY A 422 -40.15 22.08 0.20
CA GLY A 422 -40.58 21.20 -0.91
C GLY A 422 -39.45 20.53 -1.70
N GLU A 423 -38.20 20.84 -1.43
CA GLU A 423 -37.07 20.09 -1.98
C GLU A 423 -36.83 18.78 -1.21
N PRO A 424 -36.45 17.70 -1.91
CA PRO A 424 -36.01 16.47 -1.24
C PRO A 424 -34.67 16.71 -0.51
N LYS A 425 -34.50 16.08 0.64
CA LYS A 425 -33.22 16.08 1.35
C LYS A 425 -32.15 15.46 0.47
N LYS A 426 -30.99 16.09 0.41
CA LYS A 426 -29.83 15.68 -0.39
C LYS A 426 -28.61 15.49 0.53
N SER A 427 -27.69 14.62 0.13
CA SER A 427 -26.38 14.52 0.77
C SER A 427 -25.66 15.87 0.72
N LEU A 428 -24.86 16.19 1.74
CA LEU A 428 -24.08 17.43 1.81
C LEU A 428 -23.24 17.66 0.55
N GLY A 429 -22.64 16.61 0.00
CA GLY A 429 -21.83 16.68 -1.23
C GLY A 429 -22.59 17.03 -2.51
N LYS A 430 -23.95 17.08 -2.46
CA LYS A 430 -24.80 17.44 -3.60
C LYS A 430 -25.34 18.87 -3.52
N ILE A 431 -24.87 19.67 -2.57
CA ILE A 431 -25.22 21.09 -2.46
C ILE A 431 -24.47 21.88 -3.53
N ALA A 432 -25.19 22.65 -4.33
CA ALA A 432 -24.67 23.27 -5.54
C ALA A 432 -23.88 24.58 -5.29
N SER A 433 -24.12 25.27 -4.17
CA SER A 433 -23.55 26.60 -3.87
C SER A 433 -22.40 26.49 -2.87
N GLY A 434 -21.19 26.94 -3.26
CA GLY A 434 -20.01 26.96 -2.39
C GLY A 434 -20.23 27.74 -1.11
N GLY A 435 -20.81 28.95 -1.19
CA GLY A 435 -21.07 29.76 -0.01
C GLY A 435 -22.15 29.19 0.91
N GLU A 436 -23.17 28.50 0.39
CA GLU A 436 -24.14 27.78 1.23
C GLU A 436 -23.47 26.61 1.92
N LEU A 437 -22.65 25.85 1.19
CA LEU A 437 -21.91 24.73 1.71
C LEU A 437 -20.97 25.16 2.84
N SER A 438 -20.17 26.22 2.65
CA SER A 438 -19.25 26.75 3.68
C SER A 438 -20.01 27.17 4.95
N ARG A 439 -21.18 27.77 4.83
CA ARG A 439 -22.04 28.13 5.99
C ARG A 439 -22.64 26.88 6.66
N ILE A 440 -23.08 25.90 5.91
CA ILE A 440 -23.54 24.62 6.47
C ILE A 440 -22.42 23.94 7.25
N MET A 441 -21.21 23.94 6.68
CA MET A 441 -20.02 23.40 7.36
C MET A 441 -19.71 24.16 8.65
N LEU A 442 -19.77 25.51 8.62
CA LEU A 442 -19.61 26.32 9.82
C LEU A 442 -20.64 25.97 10.89
N ALA A 443 -21.92 25.81 10.51
CA ALA A 443 -22.98 25.42 11.46
C ALA A 443 -22.67 24.04 12.08
N ILE A 444 -22.35 23.06 11.28
CA ILE A 444 -22.05 21.70 11.74
C ILE A 444 -20.80 21.73 12.63
N LYS A 445 -19.68 22.30 12.17
CA LYS A 445 -18.43 22.41 12.94
C LYS A 445 -18.64 23.17 14.26
N SER A 446 -19.47 24.22 14.30
CA SER A 446 -19.78 24.95 15.56
C SER A 446 -20.53 24.09 16.58
N VAL A 447 -21.26 23.07 16.15
CA VAL A 447 -21.98 22.14 17.04
C VAL A 447 -21.02 21.04 17.52
N PHE A 448 -20.04 20.67 16.71
CA PHE A 448 -19.05 19.63 17.02
C PHE A 448 -17.75 20.16 17.62
N ALA A 449 -17.60 21.47 17.83
CA ALA A 449 -16.35 22.14 18.18
C ALA A 449 -15.54 21.50 19.34
N GLU A 450 -16.24 20.98 20.36
CA GLU A 450 -15.61 20.31 21.52
C GLU A 450 -15.13 18.88 21.23
N LYS A 451 -15.54 18.30 20.12
CA LYS A 451 -15.27 16.91 19.74
C LYS A 451 -14.44 16.79 18.45
N ASP A 452 -14.20 17.91 17.79
CA ASP A 452 -13.44 17.95 16.55
C ASP A 452 -11.94 18.06 16.87
N HIS A 453 -11.18 17.04 16.50
CA HIS A 453 -9.73 16.97 16.73
C HIS A 453 -8.91 17.71 15.65
N ILE A 454 -9.56 18.25 14.61
CA ILE A 454 -8.87 19.00 13.56
C ILE A 454 -8.67 20.44 14.03
N GLU A 455 -7.43 20.78 14.34
CA GLU A 455 -7.10 22.09 14.95
C GLU A 455 -7.25 23.28 13.99
N THR A 456 -7.07 23.10 12.67
CA THR A 456 -7.08 24.20 11.68
C THR A 456 -8.24 24.06 10.71
N LEU A 457 -9.05 25.10 10.58
CA LEU A 457 -10.18 25.18 9.64
C LEU A 457 -9.98 26.37 8.70
N ILE A 458 -10.11 26.14 7.40
CA ILE A 458 -10.07 27.20 6.37
C ILE A 458 -11.46 27.36 5.79
N PHE A 459 -11.98 28.60 5.78
CA PHE A 459 -13.25 28.94 5.16
C PHE A 459 -13.03 29.87 3.97
N ASP A 460 -13.38 29.38 2.78
CA ASP A 460 -13.43 30.15 1.54
C ASP A 460 -14.87 30.38 1.12
N GLU A 461 -15.14 31.51 0.45
CA GLU A 461 -16.46 31.90 -0.08
C GLU A 461 -17.60 31.90 0.96
N ILE A 462 -17.31 31.91 2.25
CA ILE A 462 -18.33 31.86 3.31
C ILE A 462 -19.29 33.09 3.27
N ASP A 463 -18.80 34.18 2.71
CA ASP A 463 -19.48 35.46 2.53
C ASP A 463 -20.22 35.59 1.18
N ALA A 464 -20.17 34.56 0.33
CA ALA A 464 -20.86 34.56 -0.96
C ALA A 464 -22.39 34.63 -0.78
N GLY A 465 -23.00 35.62 -1.40
CA GLY A 465 -24.47 35.82 -1.39
C GLY A 465 -25.07 36.30 -0.06
N ILE A 466 -24.24 36.78 0.88
CA ILE A 466 -24.72 37.34 2.15
C ILE A 466 -24.27 38.78 2.34
N SER A 467 -25.00 39.52 3.19
CA SER A 467 -24.64 40.87 3.58
C SER A 467 -25.31 41.25 4.92
N GLY A 468 -24.94 42.38 5.48
CA GLY A 468 -25.59 42.99 6.64
C GLY A 468 -25.69 42.04 7.84
N ARG A 469 -26.93 41.75 8.25
CA ARG A 469 -27.22 40.96 9.46
C ARG A 469 -26.72 39.52 9.38
N THR A 470 -26.78 38.91 8.21
CA THR A 470 -26.27 37.53 8.01
C THR A 470 -24.77 37.48 8.14
N ALA A 471 -24.03 38.44 7.55
CA ALA A 471 -22.58 38.55 7.69
C ALA A 471 -22.17 38.72 9.16
N GLN A 472 -22.95 39.50 9.94
CA GLN A 472 -22.74 39.66 11.37
C GLN A 472 -22.88 38.32 12.14
N LYS A 473 -23.91 37.51 11.80
CA LYS A 473 -24.13 36.21 12.43
C LYS A 473 -23.03 35.20 12.06
N VAL A 474 -22.59 35.19 10.80
CA VAL A 474 -21.47 34.39 10.34
C VAL A 474 -20.18 34.74 11.11
N SER A 475 -19.90 36.05 11.25
CA SER A 475 -18.74 36.54 11.98
C SER A 475 -18.73 36.12 13.46
N GLU A 476 -19.90 36.19 14.13
CA GLU A 476 -20.09 35.75 15.52
C GLU A 476 -19.84 34.24 15.67
N LYS A 477 -20.31 33.41 14.73
CA LYS A 477 -20.05 31.94 14.73
C LYS A 477 -18.59 31.60 14.45
N LEU A 478 -17.92 32.27 13.50
CA LEU A 478 -16.50 32.12 13.27
C LEU A 478 -15.71 32.48 14.52
N LYS A 479 -16.03 33.60 15.17
CA LYS A 479 -15.38 34.02 16.41
C LYS A 479 -15.60 33.04 17.56
N LEU A 480 -16.76 32.44 17.67
CA LEU A 480 -17.05 31.41 18.68
C LEU A 480 -16.22 30.17 18.42
N LEU A 481 -16.15 29.68 17.17
CA LEU A 481 -15.40 28.50 16.76
C LEU A 481 -13.89 28.71 16.92
N SER A 482 -13.41 29.95 16.72
CA SER A 482 -11.98 30.28 16.86
C SER A 482 -11.43 30.20 18.29
N LYS A 483 -12.29 29.96 19.31
CA LYS A 483 -11.85 29.71 20.69
C LYS A 483 -11.22 28.31 20.85
N SER A 484 -11.69 27.35 20.08
CA SER A 484 -11.21 25.94 20.11
C SER A 484 -10.40 25.56 18.90
N HIS A 485 -10.51 26.31 17.79
CA HIS A 485 -9.83 26.01 16.54
C HIS A 485 -9.10 27.24 16.00
N GLN A 486 -8.02 27.02 15.30
CA GLN A 486 -7.44 28.05 14.43
C GLN A 486 -8.31 28.17 13.18
N ILE A 487 -8.76 29.37 12.87
CA ILE A 487 -9.58 29.63 11.69
C ILE A 487 -8.85 30.57 10.75
N LEU A 488 -8.74 30.18 9.49
CA LEU A 488 -8.36 31.05 8.39
C LEU A 488 -9.60 31.33 7.55
N CYS A 489 -9.96 32.58 7.37
CA CYS A 489 -11.13 32.96 6.60
C CYS A 489 -10.80 34.06 5.59
N ILE A 490 -11.12 33.81 4.33
CA ILE A 490 -11.02 34.81 3.26
C ILE A 490 -12.35 35.51 3.12
N THR A 491 -12.36 36.83 3.16
CA THR A 491 -13.59 37.62 3.07
C THR A 491 -13.41 38.95 2.35
N HIS A 492 -14.49 39.47 1.82
CA HIS A 492 -14.63 40.84 1.34
C HIS A 492 -15.63 41.69 2.17
N LEU A 493 -16.14 41.12 3.29
CA LEU A 493 -17.12 41.77 4.14
C LEU A 493 -16.47 42.34 5.41
N ALA A 494 -16.67 43.65 5.65
CA ALA A 494 -16.15 44.35 6.81
C ALA A 494 -16.64 43.74 8.14
N GLN A 495 -17.88 43.23 8.21
CA GLN A 495 -18.46 42.59 9.39
C GLN A 495 -17.64 41.37 9.84
N ILE A 496 -17.15 40.57 8.89
CA ILE A 496 -16.33 39.40 9.19
C ILE A 496 -14.90 39.86 9.52
N ALA A 497 -14.34 40.77 8.73
CA ALA A 497 -12.97 41.27 8.92
C ALA A 497 -12.78 42.00 10.27
N ALA A 498 -13.80 42.65 10.78
CA ALA A 498 -13.75 43.33 12.07
C ALA A 498 -13.53 42.39 13.27
N MET A 499 -13.95 41.11 13.16
CA MET A 499 -13.82 40.09 14.22
C MET A 499 -12.43 39.43 14.27
N ALA A 500 -11.53 39.76 13.35
CA ALA A 500 -10.21 39.17 13.28
C ALA A 500 -9.38 39.35 14.56
N ASP A 501 -8.75 38.28 15.04
CA ASP A 501 -7.65 38.33 16.00
C ASP A 501 -6.38 38.78 15.27
N THR A 502 -6.09 38.19 14.11
CA THR A 502 -5.04 38.63 13.20
C THR A 502 -5.64 38.95 11.84
N HIS A 503 -5.42 40.17 11.36
CA HIS A 503 -5.94 40.64 10.07
C HIS A 503 -4.78 40.73 9.07
N PHE A 504 -4.89 40.01 7.97
CA PHE A 504 -3.93 40.02 6.87
C PHE A 504 -4.50 40.74 5.66
N LEU A 505 -3.67 41.50 4.96
CA LEU A 505 -4.00 42.13 3.69
C LEU A 505 -3.24 41.43 2.56
N ILE A 506 -3.99 41.04 1.54
CA ILE A 506 -3.46 40.51 0.27
C ILE A 506 -3.50 41.63 -0.74
N GLU A 507 -2.34 42.08 -1.17
CA GLU A 507 -2.18 43.17 -2.13
C GLU A 507 -1.42 42.69 -3.36
N LYS A 508 -1.82 43.21 -4.54
CA LYS A 508 -1.09 43.02 -5.77
C LYS A 508 -0.23 44.26 -6.03
N MET A 509 1.07 44.13 -5.86
CA MET A 509 2.02 45.18 -6.25
C MET A 509 2.32 45.02 -7.73
N VAL A 510 2.11 46.12 -8.48
CA VAL A 510 2.38 46.17 -9.91
C VAL A 510 3.43 47.24 -10.15
N ASP A 511 4.61 46.83 -10.62
CA ASP A 511 5.64 47.70 -11.17
C ASP A 511 5.66 47.61 -12.68
N GLU A 512 6.35 48.50 -13.40
CA GLU A 512 6.29 48.63 -14.88
C GLU A 512 6.47 47.33 -15.65
N ASN A 513 7.16 46.35 -15.09
CA ASN A 513 7.39 45.04 -15.72
C ASN A 513 7.06 43.82 -14.81
N HIS A 514 6.55 44.05 -13.59
CA HIS A 514 6.42 43.01 -12.59
C HIS A 514 5.10 43.15 -11.83
N SER A 515 4.51 42.02 -11.50
CA SER A 515 3.29 41.95 -10.70
C SER A 515 3.43 40.85 -9.67
N GLU A 516 3.54 41.24 -8.43
CA GLU A 516 3.77 40.38 -7.29
C GLU A 516 2.58 40.45 -6.32
N THR A 517 2.21 39.30 -5.75
CA THR A 517 1.24 39.25 -4.66
C THR A 517 1.97 39.20 -3.33
N VAL A 518 1.66 40.14 -2.43
CA VAL A 518 2.22 40.22 -1.09
C VAL A 518 1.11 40.00 -0.06
N ILE A 519 1.45 39.28 1.01
CA ILE A 519 0.55 39.07 2.16
C ILE A 519 1.28 39.61 3.40
N ARG A 520 0.62 40.49 4.13
CA ARG A 520 1.19 41.06 5.35
C ARG A 520 0.14 41.17 6.46
N PRO A 521 0.55 40.96 7.71
CA PRO A 521 -0.31 41.28 8.86
C PRO A 521 -0.51 42.80 8.98
N LEU A 522 -1.70 43.18 9.38
CA LEU A 522 -2.07 44.57 9.63
C LEU A 522 -2.01 44.85 11.11
N ASP A 523 -1.44 45.99 11.46
CA ASP A 523 -1.59 46.58 12.80
C ASP A 523 -3.02 47.10 12.99
N LYS A 524 -3.34 47.55 14.21
CA LYS A 524 -4.68 48.02 14.54
C LYS A 524 -5.14 49.21 13.64
N SER A 525 -4.25 50.17 13.38
CA SER A 525 -4.56 51.34 12.55
C SER A 525 -4.77 50.96 11.09
N GLN A 526 -3.90 50.09 10.57
CA GLN A 526 -3.97 49.57 9.22
C GLN A 526 -5.25 48.71 9.02
N SER A 527 -5.60 47.91 10.04
CA SER A 527 -6.83 47.11 10.02
C SER A 527 -8.08 48.00 9.98
N GLU A 528 -8.11 49.13 10.74
CA GLU A 528 -9.19 50.12 10.71
C GLU A 528 -9.29 50.80 9.33
N GLN A 529 -8.16 51.15 8.72
CA GLN A 529 -8.10 51.71 7.36
C GLN A 529 -8.63 50.71 6.29
N GLU A 530 -8.22 49.47 6.38
CA GLU A 530 -8.69 48.43 5.46
C GLU A 530 -10.19 48.17 5.61
N LEU A 531 -10.72 48.14 6.85
CA LEU A 531 -12.16 48.09 7.09
C LEU A 531 -12.88 49.29 6.48
N ALA A 532 -12.32 50.53 6.62
CA ALA A 532 -12.86 51.71 5.99
C ALA A 532 -12.85 51.64 4.47
N ARG A 533 -11.80 51.07 3.87
CA ARG A 533 -11.70 50.81 2.42
C ARG A 533 -12.80 49.86 1.94
N ILE A 534 -13.05 48.77 2.69
CA ILE A 534 -14.10 47.79 2.36
C ILE A 534 -15.50 48.44 2.47
N LEU A 535 -15.72 49.33 3.43
CA LEU A 535 -17.01 50.01 3.66
C LEU A 535 -17.28 51.15 2.68
N GLY A 536 -16.26 51.97 2.42
CA GLY A 536 -16.43 53.22 1.68
C GLY A 536 -15.96 53.19 0.22
N GLY A 537 -15.25 52.13 -0.17
CA GLY A 537 -14.63 52.01 -1.50
C GLY A 537 -13.40 52.92 -1.65
N VAL A 538 -13.31 53.65 -2.78
CA VAL A 538 -12.09 54.42 -3.16
C VAL A 538 -11.90 55.68 -2.29
N GLU A 539 -12.97 56.32 -1.84
CA GLU A 539 -12.92 57.53 -1.01
C GLU A 539 -13.19 57.21 0.46
N ILE A 540 -12.16 57.27 1.28
CA ILE A 540 -12.28 57.07 2.74
C ILE A 540 -12.56 58.42 3.37
N THR A 541 -13.79 58.66 3.76
CA THR A 541 -14.14 59.85 4.55
C THR A 541 -13.95 59.63 6.04
N GLU A 542 -13.80 60.70 6.83
CA GLU A 542 -13.69 60.59 8.30
C GLU A 542 -14.84 59.80 8.93
N SER A 543 -16.05 59.98 8.44
CA SER A 543 -17.25 59.24 8.89
C SER A 543 -17.16 57.74 8.62
N VAL A 544 -16.59 57.32 7.49
CA VAL A 544 -16.37 55.90 7.18
C VAL A 544 -15.30 55.30 8.07
N LEU A 545 -14.23 56.05 8.35
CA LEU A 545 -13.18 55.63 9.28
C LEU A 545 -13.70 55.48 10.71
N GLU A 546 -14.56 56.41 11.16
CA GLU A 546 -15.20 56.36 12.48
C GLU A 546 -16.09 55.11 12.60
N ASN A 547 -16.91 54.82 11.57
CA ASN A 547 -17.72 53.60 11.50
C ASN A 547 -16.87 52.32 11.55
N ALA A 548 -15.72 52.29 10.85
CA ALA A 548 -14.80 51.17 10.90
C ALA A 548 -14.21 50.95 12.31
N ARG A 549 -13.84 52.03 13.01
CA ARG A 549 -13.38 52.00 14.41
C ARG A 549 -14.48 51.50 15.36
N GLU A 550 -15.72 52.00 15.22
CA GLU A 550 -16.86 51.54 16.02
C GLU A 550 -17.13 50.06 15.82
N MET A 551 -17.13 49.61 14.56
CA MET A 551 -17.32 48.19 14.21
C MET A 551 -16.24 47.30 14.87
N LYS A 552 -14.97 47.69 14.83
CA LYS A 552 -13.84 46.97 15.47
C LYS A 552 -13.99 46.97 17.01
N ALA A 553 -14.44 48.09 17.60
CA ALA A 553 -14.65 48.19 19.05
C ALA A 553 -15.79 47.26 19.52
N LEU A 554 -16.92 47.26 18.80
CA LEU A 554 -18.06 46.37 19.07
C LEU A 554 -17.69 44.88 18.93
N ALA A 555 -16.87 44.54 17.95
CA ALA A 555 -16.34 43.18 17.78
C ALA A 555 -15.51 42.73 19.00
N ASN A 556 -14.66 43.61 19.52
CA ASN A 556 -13.83 43.34 20.71
C ASN A 556 -14.67 43.22 21.99
N GLN A 557 -15.72 44.04 22.17
CA GLN A 557 -16.65 43.93 23.32
C GLN A 557 -17.38 42.60 23.33
N LYS A 558 -17.96 42.19 22.21
CA LYS A 558 -18.64 40.88 22.08
C LYS A 558 -17.72 39.70 22.34
N SER A 559 -16.45 39.82 21.98
CA SER A 559 -15.44 38.82 22.30
C SER A 559 -15.22 38.69 23.82
N SER A 560 -15.28 39.82 24.57
CA SER A 560 -15.11 39.85 26.03
C SER A 560 -16.35 39.32 26.78
N ASP A 561 -17.56 39.64 26.33
CA ASP A 561 -18.80 39.19 26.97
C ASP A 561 -19.05 37.70 26.79
N SER A 562 -18.52 37.09 25.74
CA SER A 562 -18.54 35.64 25.54
C SER A 562 -17.58 34.87 26.46
N PHE A 563 -16.79 35.55 27.31
CA PHE A 563 -15.98 34.97 28.38
C PHE A 563 -16.72 34.82 29.73
N GLN A 564 -17.93 35.39 29.86
CA GLN A 564 -18.65 35.39 31.13
C GLN A 564 -19.90 34.50 31.17
N ASN A 565 -20.25 33.84 30.09
CA ASN A 565 -21.32 32.86 29.99
C ASN A 565 -20.73 31.51 29.47
#